data_36efbe82741736c33971715e104f7f70
#
_entry.id   36efbe82741736c33971715e104f7f70
#
_cell.length_a   1.000
_cell.length_b   1.000
_cell.length_c   1.000
_cell.angle_alpha   90.00
_cell.angle_beta   90.00
_cell.angle_gamma   90.00
#
_symmetry.space_group_name_H-M   'P 1'
#
loop_
_entity.id
_entity.type
_entity.pdbx_description
1 polymer ?
#
loop_
_entity_poly.entity_id
_entity_poly.type
_entity_poly.pdbx_seq_one_letter_code
_entity_poly.pdbx_strand_id
1 'polypeptide(L)'
;ELSKSKDLNKIGYVPQISLSSNATFPATVEEIVMTNLYSKIGFMKFPKKEHKEKVKEVLKKVNMQDYSKRLIGNLSGGQQQRVMIAKALVSDPKVIILDEPTTGIDAASEKSLYALLNKLNKESKITIIIVSHDFEKISQYTNKIFSVNKNKVSLIYSKNGV
;
A
#
# COMPACT_ATOMS: atom_id res chain seq x y z
N GLU A 1 13.60 -20.25 -3.25
CA GLU A 1 12.77 -20.95 -2.22
C GLU A 1 11.53 -20.17 -1.80
N LEU A 2 11.53 -18.82 -1.85
CA LEU A 2 10.35 -17.99 -1.54
C LEU A 2 9.13 -18.28 -2.46
N SER A 3 9.37 -18.67 -3.70
CA SER A 3 8.29 -18.93 -4.70
C SER A 3 7.38 -20.12 -4.37
N LYS A 4 7.77 -21.00 -3.47
CA LYS A 4 6.99 -22.17 -3.01
C LYS A 4 6.28 -21.96 -1.67
N SER A 5 6.46 -20.82 -1.03
CA SER A 5 5.89 -20.52 0.29
C SER A 5 4.42 -20.11 0.19
N LYS A 6 3.54 -20.78 0.92
CA LYS A 6 2.14 -20.35 1.15
C LYS A 6 2.04 -18.97 1.77
N ASP A 7 3.15 -18.41 2.25
CA ASP A 7 3.24 -17.13 2.94
C ASP A 7 3.32 -15.91 2.00
N LEU A 8 3.58 -16.11 0.70
CA LEU A 8 3.55 -15.01 -0.28
C LEU A 8 2.19 -14.30 -0.34
N ASN A 9 1.10 -15.04 -0.09
CA ASN A 9 -0.25 -14.47 -0.01
C ASN A 9 -0.45 -13.51 1.19
N LYS A 10 0.53 -13.44 2.09
CA LYS A 10 0.53 -12.55 3.27
C LYS A 10 1.33 -11.27 3.03
N ILE A 11 1.90 -11.09 1.84
CA ILE A 11 2.67 -9.91 1.46
C ILE A 11 1.85 -9.09 0.48
N GLY A 12 1.60 -7.83 0.82
CA GLY A 12 1.07 -6.82 -0.09
C GLY A 12 2.21 -6.03 -0.70
N TYR A 13 2.15 -5.75 -1.99
CA TYR A 13 3.11 -4.89 -2.68
C TYR A 13 2.42 -3.69 -3.31
N VAL A 14 2.97 -2.52 -3.08
CA VAL A 14 2.53 -1.24 -3.64
C VAL A 14 3.68 -0.69 -4.47
N PRO A 15 3.62 -0.82 -5.80
CA PRO A 15 4.66 -0.31 -6.69
C PRO A 15 4.67 1.22 -6.71
N GLN A 16 5.78 1.78 -7.17
CA GLN A 16 5.86 3.20 -7.51
C GLN A 16 4.80 3.55 -8.56
N ILE A 17 3.97 4.55 -8.28
CA ILE A 17 2.92 4.97 -9.20
C ILE A 17 3.48 6.01 -10.16
N SER A 18 3.45 5.70 -11.46
CA SER A 18 3.61 6.72 -12.49
C SER A 18 2.27 7.41 -12.69
N LEU A 19 2.12 8.64 -12.23
CA LEU A 19 0.88 9.42 -12.28
C LEU A 19 0.27 9.52 -13.70
N SER A 20 1.12 9.48 -14.73
CA SER A 20 0.72 9.55 -16.14
C SER A 20 -0.02 8.30 -16.63
N SER A 21 0.21 7.14 -16.05
CA SER A 21 -0.37 5.87 -16.53
C SER A 21 -1.81 5.65 -16.07
N ASN A 22 -2.26 6.36 -15.02
CA ASN A 22 -3.59 6.18 -14.44
C ASN A 22 -4.64 7.17 -14.96
N ALA A 23 -4.23 8.23 -15.66
CA ALA A 23 -5.15 9.29 -16.09
C ALA A 23 -6.24 8.82 -17.08
N THR A 24 -5.98 7.74 -17.82
CA THR A 24 -6.89 7.20 -18.84
C THR A 24 -7.51 5.85 -18.45
N PHE A 25 -7.18 5.30 -17.28
CA PHE A 25 -7.69 3.99 -16.88
C PHE A 25 -9.15 4.09 -16.42
N PRO A 26 -10.12 3.48 -17.14
CA PRO A 26 -11.55 3.69 -16.93
C PRO A 26 -12.11 2.78 -15.81
N ALA A 27 -11.45 2.72 -14.66
CA ALA A 27 -11.92 1.94 -13.52
C ALA A 27 -12.17 2.81 -12.30
N THR A 28 -13.17 2.45 -11.53
CA THR A 28 -13.49 3.06 -10.26
C THR A 28 -12.54 2.59 -9.16
N VAL A 29 -12.48 3.36 -8.09
CA VAL A 29 -11.69 3.02 -6.90
C VAL A 29 -12.03 1.63 -6.35
N GLU A 30 -13.32 1.32 -6.22
CA GLU A 30 -13.73 0.01 -5.68
C GLU A 30 -13.37 -1.15 -6.61
N GLU A 31 -13.43 -0.95 -7.93
CA GLU A 31 -13.01 -1.96 -8.91
C GLU A 31 -11.51 -2.23 -8.81
N ILE A 32 -10.68 -1.18 -8.71
CA ILE A 32 -9.23 -1.32 -8.51
C ILE A 32 -8.92 -2.12 -7.25
N VAL A 33 -9.57 -1.82 -6.12
CA VAL A 33 -9.35 -2.55 -4.87
C VAL A 33 -9.83 -3.99 -4.98
N MET A 34 -10.97 -4.22 -5.64
CA MET A 34 -11.55 -5.54 -5.85
C MET A 34 -10.62 -6.47 -6.65
N THR A 35 -9.79 -5.94 -7.56
CA THR A 35 -8.89 -6.78 -8.39
C THR A 35 -8.02 -7.72 -7.57
N ASN A 36 -7.59 -7.31 -6.37
CA ASN A 36 -6.74 -8.14 -5.50
C ASN A 36 -7.49 -9.29 -4.81
N LEU A 37 -8.82 -9.32 -4.90
CA LEU A 37 -9.64 -10.42 -4.39
C LEU A 37 -9.95 -11.49 -5.44
N TYR A 38 -9.74 -11.23 -6.74
CA TYR A 38 -10.09 -12.19 -7.78
C TYR A 38 -9.36 -13.52 -7.65
N SER A 39 -8.12 -13.53 -7.16
CA SER A 39 -7.39 -14.78 -6.89
C SER A 39 -8.07 -15.64 -5.81
N LYS A 40 -8.79 -15.02 -4.86
CA LYS A 40 -9.56 -15.70 -3.80
C LYS A 40 -10.98 -16.06 -4.26
N ILE A 41 -11.57 -15.24 -5.14
CA ILE A 41 -12.92 -15.47 -5.68
C ILE A 41 -12.93 -16.69 -6.62
N GLY A 42 -11.84 -16.88 -7.38
CA GLY A 42 -11.67 -17.98 -8.33
C GLY A 42 -12.16 -17.65 -9.75
N PHE A 43 -11.72 -18.46 -10.70
CA PHE A 43 -12.00 -18.28 -12.12
C PHE A 43 -13.51 -18.39 -12.40
N MET A 44 -14.05 -17.47 -13.20
CA MET A 44 -15.47 -17.37 -13.60
C MET A 44 -16.49 -17.18 -12.44
N LYS A 45 -16.05 -16.78 -11.26
CA LYS A 45 -16.97 -16.46 -10.15
C LYS A 45 -17.12 -14.95 -9.98
N PHE A 46 -18.33 -14.51 -9.63
CA PHE A 46 -18.62 -13.10 -9.39
C PHE A 46 -18.34 -12.70 -7.92
N PRO A 47 -17.96 -11.42 -7.67
CA PRO A 47 -17.83 -10.91 -6.32
C PRO A 47 -19.13 -11.02 -5.53
N LYS A 48 -19.08 -11.67 -4.36
CA LYS A 48 -20.21 -11.79 -3.42
C LYS A 48 -20.30 -10.55 -2.53
N LYS A 49 -21.37 -10.44 -1.74
CA LYS A 49 -21.59 -9.36 -0.77
C LYS A 49 -20.42 -9.20 0.19
N GLU A 50 -19.87 -10.29 0.70
CA GLU A 50 -18.69 -10.31 1.59
C GLU A 50 -17.46 -9.62 1.00
N HIS A 51 -17.19 -9.81 -0.30
CA HIS A 51 -16.07 -9.14 -0.98
C HIS A 51 -16.29 -7.62 -1.09
N LYS A 52 -17.53 -7.21 -1.39
CA LYS A 52 -17.90 -5.79 -1.47
C LYS A 52 -17.78 -5.09 -0.10
N GLU A 53 -18.24 -5.75 0.97
CA GLU A 53 -18.08 -5.23 2.33
C GLU A 53 -16.60 -5.10 2.72
N LYS A 54 -15.77 -6.07 2.36
CA LYS A 54 -14.34 -6.01 2.61
C LYS A 54 -13.65 -4.86 1.88
N VAL A 55 -14.05 -4.58 0.62
CA VAL A 55 -13.58 -3.40 -0.12
C VAL A 55 -13.96 -2.11 0.61
N LYS A 56 -15.20 -1.97 1.06
CA LYS A 56 -15.64 -0.80 1.84
C LYS A 56 -14.83 -0.62 3.12
N GLU A 57 -14.58 -1.70 3.82
CA GLU A 57 -13.79 -1.70 5.06
C GLU A 57 -12.36 -1.17 4.85
N VAL A 58 -11.67 -1.67 3.83
CA VAL A 58 -10.30 -1.21 3.55
C VAL A 58 -10.28 0.22 3.02
N LEU A 59 -11.27 0.63 2.21
CA LEU A 59 -11.40 2.02 1.77
C LEU A 59 -11.60 2.97 2.95
N LYS A 60 -12.38 2.57 3.96
CA LYS A 60 -12.54 3.33 5.21
C LYS A 60 -11.22 3.43 5.97
N LYS A 61 -10.43 2.36 6.06
CA LYS A 61 -9.11 2.36 6.73
C LYS A 61 -8.14 3.37 6.12
N VAL A 62 -8.24 3.64 4.82
CA VAL A 62 -7.38 4.59 4.12
C VAL A 62 -8.04 5.96 3.87
N ASN A 63 -9.23 6.21 4.43
CA ASN A 63 -10.05 7.42 4.25
C ASN A 63 -10.41 7.71 2.78
N MET A 64 -10.82 6.67 2.06
CA MET A 64 -11.21 6.75 0.63
C MET A 64 -12.63 6.24 0.36
N GLN A 65 -13.45 6.02 1.39
CA GLN A 65 -14.81 5.47 1.27
C GLN A 65 -15.73 6.33 0.40
N ASP A 66 -15.61 7.66 0.48
CA ASP A 66 -16.46 8.61 -0.26
C ASP A 66 -16.10 8.71 -1.75
N TYR A 67 -14.96 8.12 -2.11
CA TYR A 67 -14.43 8.10 -3.47
C TYR A 67 -14.63 6.75 -4.18
N SER A 68 -15.32 5.79 -3.55
CA SER A 68 -15.43 4.39 -4.03
C SER A 68 -15.89 4.28 -5.48
N LYS A 69 -16.81 5.13 -5.90
CA LYS A 69 -17.39 5.16 -7.27
C LYS A 69 -16.67 6.12 -8.23
N ARG A 70 -15.67 6.85 -7.75
CA ARG A 70 -14.93 7.79 -8.60
C ARG A 70 -13.89 7.04 -9.43
N LEU A 71 -13.66 7.49 -10.67
CA LEU A 71 -12.59 6.95 -11.51
C LEU A 71 -11.22 7.27 -10.90
N ILE A 72 -10.30 6.32 -10.96
CA ILE A 72 -8.95 6.46 -10.38
C ILE A 72 -8.19 7.65 -10.99
N GLY A 73 -8.37 7.90 -12.28
CA GLY A 73 -7.75 9.04 -12.98
C GLY A 73 -8.20 10.42 -12.50
N ASN A 74 -9.36 10.51 -11.84
CA ASN A 74 -9.91 11.76 -11.30
C ASN A 74 -9.49 12.04 -9.86
N LEU A 75 -8.50 11.30 -9.34
CA LEU A 75 -7.96 11.46 -8.00
C LEU A 75 -6.61 12.17 -8.02
N SER A 76 -6.30 12.90 -6.93
CA SER A 76 -4.93 13.42 -6.71
C SER A 76 -3.94 12.27 -6.52
N GLY A 77 -2.64 12.53 -6.74
CA GLY A 77 -1.59 11.52 -6.54
C GLY A 77 -1.62 10.87 -5.16
N GLY A 78 -1.78 11.67 -4.09
CA GLY A 78 -1.90 11.15 -2.74
C GLY A 78 -3.17 10.30 -2.51
N GLN A 79 -4.28 10.63 -3.17
CA GLN A 79 -5.50 9.81 -3.15
C GLN A 79 -5.30 8.50 -3.91
N GLN A 80 -4.66 8.54 -5.08
CA GLN A 80 -4.32 7.32 -5.85
C GLN A 80 -3.42 6.39 -5.03
N GLN A 81 -2.42 6.95 -4.34
CA GLN A 81 -1.53 6.18 -3.46
C GLN A 81 -2.31 5.46 -2.35
N ARG A 82 -3.28 6.14 -1.71
CA ARG A 82 -4.15 5.53 -0.71
C ARG A 82 -4.99 4.39 -1.28
N VAL A 83 -5.49 4.53 -2.51
CA VAL A 83 -6.24 3.46 -3.21
C VAL A 83 -5.34 2.25 -3.45
N MET A 84 -4.08 2.44 -3.85
CA MET A 84 -3.14 1.33 -4.04
C MET A 84 -2.79 0.63 -2.72
N ILE A 85 -2.69 1.37 -1.62
CA ILE A 85 -2.55 0.77 -0.28
C ILE A 85 -3.81 -0.03 0.08
N ALA A 86 -5.02 0.49 -0.18
CA ALA A 86 -6.27 -0.25 0.05
C ALA A 86 -6.32 -1.54 -0.77
N LYS A 87 -5.87 -1.49 -2.03
CA LYS A 87 -5.73 -2.67 -2.90
C LYS A 87 -4.80 -3.72 -2.29
N ALA A 88 -3.67 -3.32 -1.71
CA ALA A 88 -2.79 -4.25 -1.02
C ALA A 88 -3.43 -4.80 0.28
N LEU A 89 -4.13 -3.95 1.05
CA LEU A 89 -4.76 -4.31 2.32
C LEU A 89 -5.91 -5.30 2.19
N VAL A 90 -6.65 -5.29 1.07
CA VAL A 90 -7.87 -6.10 0.90
C VAL A 90 -7.60 -7.61 0.97
N SER A 91 -6.36 -8.03 0.75
CA SER A 91 -5.92 -9.43 0.86
C SER A 91 -5.54 -9.87 2.28
N ASP A 92 -5.67 -8.99 3.29
CA ASP A 92 -5.25 -9.17 4.68
C ASP A 92 -3.76 -9.52 4.82
N PRO A 93 -2.86 -8.70 4.27
CA PRO A 93 -1.43 -8.97 4.35
C PRO A 93 -0.92 -8.79 5.78
N LYS A 94 0.13 -9.53 6.14
CA LYS A 94 0.91 -9.31 7.37
C LYS A 94 2.07 -8.34 7.15
N VAL A 95 2.51 -8.21 5.91
CA VAL A 95 3.59 -7.31 5.49
C VAL A 95 3.12 -6.53 4.28
N ILE A 96 3.37 -5.23 4.27
CA ILE A 96 3.19 -4.39 3.08
C ILE A 96 4.55 -3.80 2.71
N ILE A 97 4.93 -3.95 1.44
CA ILE A 97 6.12 -3.35 0.85
C ILE A 97 5.65 -2.20 -0.04
N LEU A 98 6.16 -1.00 0.21
CA LEU A 98 5.89 0.19 -0.59
C LEU A 98 7.17 0.64 -1.26
N ASP A 99 7.11 0.81 -2.58
CA ASP A 99 8.22 1.27 -3.40
C ASP A 99 8.02 2.74 -3.74
N GLU A 100 8.92 3.62 -3.24
CA GLU A 100 8.89 5.07 -3.42
C GLU A 100 7.48 5.70 -3.23
N PRO A 101 6.80 5.45 -2.10
CA PRO A 101 5.37 5.75 -1.96
C PRO A 101 5.01 7.24 -1.93
N THR A 102 6.01 8.12 -1.83
CA THR A 102 5.80 9.57 -1.75
C THR A 102 6.24 10.31 -3.01
N THR A 103 6.72 9.60 -4.03
CA THR A 103 7.13 10.23 -5.29
C THR A 103 5.93 10.87 -6.00
N GLY A 104 6.05 12.15 -6.33
CA GLY A 104 5.03 12.89 -7.10
C GLY A 104 3.80 13.32 -6.29
N ILE A 105 3.84 13.25 -4.95
CA ILE A 105 2.78 13.81 -4.09
C ILE A 105 3.29 15.05 -3.34
N ASP A 106 2.37 15.93 -2.96
CA ASP A 106 2.67 17.14 -2.19
C ASP A 106 3.02 16.83 -0.72
N ALA A 107 3.69 17.77 -0.05
CA ALA A 107 4.17 17.58 1.33
C ALA A 107 3.06 17.32 2.35
N ALA A 108 1.86 17.88 2.18
CA ALA A 108 0.74 17.64 3.08
C ALA A 108 0.19 16.22 2.91
N SER A 109 0.06 15.76 1.65
CA SER A 109 -0.33 14.38 1.31
C SER A 109 0.71 13.38 1.79
N GLU A 110 2.00 13.68 1.68
CA GLU A 110 3.10 12.87 2.18
C GLU A 110 3.00 12.65 3.69
N LYS A 111 2.90 13.74 4.48
CA LYS A 111 2.75 13.67 5.93
C LYS A 111 1.53 12.83 6.33
N SER A 112 0.42 13.04 5.63
CA SER A 112 -0.83 12.31 5.85
C SER A 112 -0.70 10.81 5.50
N LEU A 113 0.11 10.46 4.49
CA LEU A 113 0.41 9.09 4.12
C LEU A 113 1.23 8.38 5.21
N TYR A 114 2.31 8.99 5.72
CA TYR A 114 3.10 8.41 6.80
C TYR A 114 2.27 8.23 8.09
N ALA A 115 1.38 9.17 8.41
CA ALA A 115 0.45 9.03 9.52
C ALA A 115 -0.48 7.81 9.34
N LEU A 116 -1.01 7.60 8.14
CA LEU A 116 -1.79 6.42 7.79
C LEU A 116 -0.98 5.12 7.96
N LEU A 117 0.24 5.06 7.42
CA LEU A 117 1.10 3.88 7.55
C LEU A 117 1.42 3.55 9.01
N ASN A 118 1.71 4.56 9.83
CA ASN A 118 1.93 4.39 11.26
C ASN A 118 0.68 3.82 11.97
N LYS A 119 -0.52 4.34 11.62
CA LYS A 119 -1.79 3.82 12.13
C LYS A 119 -1.99 2.35 11.76
N LEU A 120 -1.78 1.97 10.50
CA LEU A 120 -1.88 0.59 10.03
C LEU A 120 -0.89 -0.33 10.75
N ASN A 121 0.34 0.11 10.99
CA ASN A 121 1.31 -0.64 11.75
C ASN A 121 0.88 -0.86 13.20
N LYS A 122 0.42 0.19 13.90
CA LYS A 122 0.07 0.11 15.33
C LYS A 122 -1.26 -0.62 15.58
N GLU A 123 -2.30 -0.29 14.82
CA GLU A 123 -3.66 -0.80 15.05
C GLU A 123 -3.90 -2.15 14.37
N SER A 124 -3.43 -2.32 13.14
CA SER A 124 -3.65 -3.54 12.36
C SER A 124 -2.50 -4.54 12.48
N LYS A 125 -1.41 -4.19 13.21
CA LYS A 125 -0.21 -5.04 13.42
C LYS A 125 0.44 -5.49 12.09
N ILE A 126 0.33 -4.66 11.05
CA ILE A 126 0.94 -4.93 9.75
C ILE A 126 2.38 -4.43 9.78
N THR A 127 3.33 -5.26 9.37
CA THR A 127 4.72 -4.82 9.16
C THR A 127 4.78 -3.98 7.89
N ILE A 128 5.34 -2.77 7.99
CA ILE A 128 5.51 -1.86 6.86
C ILE A 128 6.98 -1.82 6.47
N ILE A 129 7.26 -2.09 5.21
CA ILE A 129 8.58 -1.94 4.60
C ILE A 129 8.48 -0.85 3.54
N ILE A 130 9.32 0.16 3.61
CA ILE A 130 9.36 1.26 2.66
C ILE A 130 10.73 1.22 1.97
N VAL A 131 10.72 1.19 0.65
CA VAL A 131 11.90 1.41 -0.18
C VAL A 131 11.90 2.89 -0.56
N SER A 132 12.99 3.59 -0.26
CA SER A 132 13.15 5.01 -0.56
C SER A 132 14.62 5.37 -0.65
N HIS A 133 14.93 6.40 -1.42
CA HIS A 133 16.27 7.00 -1.50
C HIS A 133 16.43 8.21 -0.56
N ASP A 134 15.37 8.66 0.12
CA ASP A 134 15.38 9.82 1.03
C ASP A 134 15.50 9.36 2.49
N PHE A 135 16.76 9.17 2.93
CA PHE A 135 17.07 8.74 4.29
C PHE A 135 16.56 9.71 5.36
N GLU A 136 16.73 11.03 5.15
CA GLU A 136 16.38 12.03 6.15
C GLU A 136 14.89 12.03 6.46
N LYS A 137 14.06 11.92 5.43
CA LYS A 137 12.61 11.82 5.59
C LYS A 137 12.18 10.54 6.29
N ILE A 138 12.62 9.39 5.80
CA ILE A 138 12.13 8.11 6.33
C ILE A 138 12.59 7.86 7.78
N SER A 139 13.73 8.42 8.21
CA SER A 139 14.22 8.26 9.59
C SER A 139 13.24 8.77 10.64
N GLN A 140 12.43 9.77 10.31
CA GLN A 140 11.43 10.33 11.22
C GLN A 140 10.25 9.39 11.46
N TYR A 141 9.94 8.52 10.50
CA TYR A 141 8.73 7.68 10.49
C TYR A 141 8.99 6.20 10.71
N THR A 142 10.25 5.75 10.64
CA THR A 142 10.62 4.34 10.72
C THR A 142 11.26 3.97 12.05
N ASN A 143 11.22 2.68 12.39
CA ASN A 143 11.89 2.14 13.57
C ASN A 143 13.29 1.63 13.26
N LYS A 144 13.50 1.12 12.04
CA LYS A 144 14.79 0.59 11.57
C LYS A 144 14.98 0.98 10.12
N ILE A 145 16.22 1.28 9.75
CA ILE A 145 16.61 1.55 8.36
C ILE A 145 17.78 0.66 8.00
N PHE A 146 17.64 0.01 6.87
CA PHE A 146 18.67 -0.82 6.26
C PHE A 146 19.16 -0.17 4.97
N SER A 147 20.47 -0.08 4.80
CA SER A 147 21.09 0.27 3.53
C SER A 147 21.39 -0.98 2.73
N VAL A 148 21.07 -0.94 1.44
CA VAL A 148 21.41 -2.01 0.49
C VAL A 148 22.45 -1.46 -0.48
N ASN A 149 23.69 -1.97 -0.44
CA ASN A 149 24.78 -1.55 -1.31
C ASN A 149 25.59 -2.76 -1.76
N LYS A 150 25.82 -2.90 -3.08
CA LYS A 150 26.68 -3.94 -3.69
C LYS A 150 26.52 -5.32 -3.04
N ASN A 151 25.29 -5.84 -2.99
CA ASN A 151 24.95 -7.15 -2.40
C ASN A 151 25.14 -7.27 -0.88
N LYS A 152 25.31 -6.16 -0.16
CA LYS A 152 25.33 -6.15 1.31
C LYS A 152 24.13 -5.37 1.84
N VAL A 153 23.53 -5.92 2.90
CA VAL A 153 22.47 -5.27 3.67
C VAL A 153 23.04 -4.90 5.03
N SER A 154 22.98 -3.63 5.39
CA SER A 154 23.51 -3.12 6.66
C SER A 154 22.43 -2.34 7.40
N LEU A 155 22.27 -2.60 8.69
CA LEU A 155 21.44 -1.77 9.57
C LEU A 155 22.19 -0.46 9.82
N ILE A 156 21.58 0.68 9.45
CA ILE A 156 22.19 1.99 9.62
C ILE A 156 21.48 2.85 10.67
N TYR A 157 20.25 2.48 11.05
CA TYR A 157 19.49 3.20 12.07
C TYR A 157 18.52 2.28 12.81
N SER A 158 18.41 2.44 14.14
CA SER A 158 17.40 1.80 14.99
C SER A 158 16.97 2.73 16.11
N LYS A 159 15.66 2.95 16.28
CA LYS A 159 15.10 3.78 17.37
C LYS A 159 15.34 3.22 18.77
N ASN A 160 15.53 1.90 18.88
CA ASN A 160 15.63 1.22 20.19
C ASN A 160 17.08 0.85 20.57
N GLY A 161 18.08 1.46 19.92
CA GLY A 161 19.46 1.08 20.12
C GLY A 161 19.72 -0.37 19.69
N VAL A 162 20.92 -0.67 19.21
CA VAL A 162 21.39 -2.06 19.06
C VAL A 162 21.68 -2.63 20.45
#